data_5d8b4f48d31a0f8adbdb61a604da3cff
#
_entry.id   5d8b4f48d31a0f8adbdb61a604da3cff
#
_cell.length_a   1.000
_cell.length_b   1.000
_cell.length_c   1.000
_cell.angle_alpha   90.00
_cell.angle_beta   90.00
_cell.angle_gamma   90.00
#
_symmetry.space_group_name_H-M   'P 1'
#
loop_
_entity.id
_entity.type
_entity.pdbx_description
1 polymer ?
#
loop_
_entity_poly.entity_id
_entity_poly.type
_entity_poly.pdbx_seq_one_letter_code
_entity_poly.pdbx_strand_id
1 'polypeptide(L)'
;GIEPDQGLRELPAVKSAQEKTVSFIQDNVLGHASADFQPVDEIKGIPSGRIEDTAVIDLIGTVQLENSGADVTAVALFKDTSDLKKGDLNYGNLFDIYKYPNVLYTVKVSGAEMKAYMEWAAACWNQWKEGDVSISFNPQKPGYLHDHFIGLNYEVNLSKPAGERIENVTFQGKPLTDDMTLTLCVNDYRYTGLKNEGIISGEKEWESSASVRDMLVAYLAEHDPLEPAVDHNWKITGVDLQKDNPDRATLIELVNTGRLESPYSQSLNLDTYSEVLGMVDNVKVSDLDKTGTAASFVGADGAPYFRMRDLAYTFNGSKNQFNVSWADGKVAITTSTAYDGELFPLPVRIPAAVQEQIPADITVSVDGTDITVPAILFDGHYYLT
;
A
#
# COMPACT_ATOMS: atom_id res chain seq x y z
N GLY A 1 -15.73 11.34 -24.30
CA GLY A 1 -15.52 12.48 -23.42
C GLY A 1 -15.14 13.68 -24.26
N ILE A 2 -15.54 14.87 -23.87
CA ILE A 2 -15.12 16.14 -24.51
C ILE A 2 -13.68 16.38 -24.03
N GLU A 3 -12.73 16.47 -24.96
CA GLU A 3 -11.37 16.89 -24.61
C GLU A 3 -11.38 18.34 -24.12
N PRO A 4 -10.63 18.66 -23.05
CA PRO A 4 -10.54 20.03 -22.55
C PRO A 4 -9.96 20.96 -23.64
N ASP A 5 -10.64 22.06 -23.94
CA ASP A 5 -10.12 23.09 -24.85
C ASP A 5 -8.90 23.77 -24.22
N GLN A 6 -7.72 23.43 -24.73
CA GLN A 6 -6.46 24.00 -24.25
C GLN A 6 -6.40 25.52 -24.42
N GLY A 7 -7.05 26.07 -25.47
CA GLY A 7 -7.12 27.50 -25.68
C GLY A 7 -7.86 28.25 -24.57
N LEU A 8 -8.92 27.67 -24.02
CA LEU A 8 -9.62 28.25 -22.87
C LEU A 8 -8.77 28.22 -21.58
N ARG A 9 -7.94 27.20 -21.39
CA ARG A 9 -7.01 27.11 -20.23
C ARG A 9 -5.93 28.19 -20.28
N GLU A 10 -5.51 28.60 -21.47
CA GLU A 10 -4.47 29.61 -21.68
C GLU A 10 -4.99 31.05 -21.59
N LEU A 11 -6.30 31.26 -21.47
CA LEU A 11 -6.83 32.61 -21.25
C LEU A 11 -6.27 33.24 -19.97
N PRO A 12 -5.73 34.46 -20.00
CA PRO A 12 -5.09 35.10 -18.84
C PRO A 12 -5.97 35.12 -17.58
N ALA A 13 -7.29 35.34 -17.75
CA ALA A 13 -8.24 35.33 -16.64
C ALA A 13 -8.39 33.94 -16.00
N VAL A 14 -8.39 32.85 -16.79
CA VAL A 14 -8.49 31.48 -16.32
C VAL A 14 -7.20 31.08 -15.61
N LYS A 15 -6.04 31.38 -16.19
CA LYS A 15 -4.72 31.18 -15.57
C LYS A 15 -4.61 31.90 -14.23
N SER A 16 -4.94 33.21 -14.20
CA SER A 16 -4.87 34.00 -12.96
C SER A 16 -5.82 33.45 -11.86
N ALA A 17 -7.03 33.03 -12.24
CA ALA A 17 -7.97 32.43 -11.31
C ALA A 17 -7.43 31.07 -10.77
N GLN A 18 -6.86 30.25 -11.66
CA GLN A 18 -6.26 28.97 -11.28
C GLN A 18 -5.05 29.15 -10.36
N GLU A 19 -4.13 30.06 -10.71
CA GLU A 19 -2.95 30.39 -9.88
C GLU A 19 -3.36 30.86 -8.48
N LYS A 20 -4.33 31.77 -8.38
CA LYS A 20 -4.87 32.23 -7.09
C LYS A 20 -5.49 31.11 -6.28
N THR A 21 -6.22 30.19 -6.93
CA THR A 21 -6.82 29.03 -6.24
C THR A 21 -5.76 28.07 -5.75
N VAL A 22 -4.75 27.78 -6.58
CA VAL A 22 -3.63 26.91 -6.18
C VAL A 22 -2.85 27.53 -5.03
N SER A 23 -2.51 28.82 -5.11
CA SER A 23 -1.83 29.55 -4.05
C SER A 23 -2.66 29.55 -2.75
N PHE A 24 -3.96 29.80 -2.83
CA PHE A 24 -4.82 29.72 -1.64
C PHE A 24 -4.81 28.35 -0.99
N ILE A 25 -4.82 27.28 -1.78
CA ILE A 25 -4.84 25.90 -1.28
C ILE A 25 -3.49 25.49 -0.69
N GLN A 26 -2.38 25.93 -1.28
CA GLN A 26 -1.04 25.45 -0.96
C GLN A 26 -0.24 26.35 -0.03
N ASP A 27 -0.42 27.67 -0.12
CA ASP A 27 0.44 28.63 0.56
C ASP A 27 -0.13 29.10 1.92
N ASN A 28 -1.44 28.90 2.18
CA ASN A 28 -2.04 29.26 3.45
C ASN A 28 -1.85 28.16 4.49
N VAL A 29 -1.00 28.39 5.47
CA VAL A 29 -0.86 27.51 6.64
C VAL A 29 -2.11 27.67 7.51
N LEU A 30 -2.80 26.55 7.76
CA LEU A 30 -4.00 26.48 8.61
C LEU A 30 -3.65 26.04 10.03
N GLY A 31 -2.54 25.36 10.22
CA GLY A 31 -2.03 24.85 11.48
C GLY A 31 -0.87 23.88 11.22
N HIS A 32 -0.53 23.06 12.20
CA HIS A 32 0.66 22.21 12.17
C HIS A 32 0.34 20.79 12.65
N ALA A 33 1.12 19.80 12.20
CA ALA A 33 1.18 18.46 12.78
C ALA A 33 2.51 18.27 13.51
N SER A 34 2.48 17.75 14.73
CA SER A 34 3.67 17.51 15.55
C SER A 34 4.50 16.33 15.09
N ALA A 35 3.85 15.33 14.44
CA ALA A 35 4.48 14.16 13.81
C ALA A 35 3.60 13.66 12.66
N ASP A 36 4.08 12.64 11.93
CA ASP A 36 3.32 11.96 10.87
C ASP A 36 2.13 11.18 11.45
N PHE A 37 0.99 11.17 10.75
CA PHE A 37 -0.26 10.51 11.17
C PHE A 37 -0.39 9.08 10.63
N GLN A 38 0.44 8.70 9.67
CA GLN A 38 0.53 7.33 9.17
C GLN A 38 1.94 6.78 9.42
N PRO A 39 2.07 5.51 9.83
CA PRO A 39 3.36 4.83 9.81
C PRO A 39 3.84 4.61 8.37
N VAL A 40 5.12 4.30 8.23
CA VAL A 40 5.68 3.88 6.94
C VAL A 40 5.20 2.47 6.63
N ASP A 41 4.71 2.25 5.41
CA ASP A 41 4.28 0.92 4.96
C ASP A 41 5.46 -0.08 5.04
N GLU A 42 5.24 -1.20 5.72
CA GLU A 42 6.24 -2.28 5.79
C GLU A 42 6.46 -2.90 4.40
N ILE A 43 5.39 -3.08 3.65
CA ILE A 43 5.39 -3.73 2.33
C ILE A 43 4.84 -2.73 1.32
N LYS A 44 5.64 -2.40 0.30
CA LYS A 44 5.22 -1.50 -0.77
C LYS A 44 3.93 -1.98 -1.44
N GLY A 45 2.89 -1.13 -1.37
CA GLY A 45 1.57 -1.43 -1.91
C GLY A 45 0.62 -2.14 -0.96
N ILE A 46 1.01 -2.36 0.30
CA ILE A 46 0.12 -2.75 1.40
C ILE A 46 0.04 -1.57 2.36
N PRO A 47 -0.97 -0.71 2.26
CA PRO A 47 -1.08 0.49 3.08
C PRO A 47 -1.31 0.16 4.55
N SER A 48 -0.49 0.71 5.44
CA SER A 48 -0.62 0.54 6.89
C SER A 48 -2.02 0.93 7.39
N GLY A 49 -2.57 2.04 6.91
CA GLY A 49 -3.91 2.48 7.28
C GLY A 49 -5.07 1.57 6.87
N ARG A 50 -4.78 0.43 6.21
CA ARG A 50 -5.76 -0.60 5.89
C ARG A 50 -5.57 -1.90 6.64
N ILE A 51 -4.46 -2.05 7.38
CA ILE A 51 -4.14 -3.28 8.10
C ILE A 51 -3.88 -3.07 9.58
N GLU A 52 -3.78 -1.82 9.99
CA GLU A 52 -3.63 -1.42 11.39
C GLU A 52 -4.36 -0.12 11.66
N ASP A 53 -4.62 0.14 12.93
CA ASP A 53 -5.22 1.36 13.40
C ASP A 53 -4.24 2.53 13.27
N THR A 54 -4.71 3.69 12.79
CA THR A 54 -3.82 4.82 12.49
C THR A 54 -4.43 6.17 12.88
N ALA A 55 -3.55 7.09 13.27
CA ALA A 55 -3.95 8.40 13.76
C ALA A 55 -4.75 9.24 12.75
N VAL A 56 -4.57 9.02 11.43
CA VAL A 56 -5.36 9.75 10.43
C VAL A 56 -6.83 9.30 10.42
N ILE A 57 -7.08 8.00 10.60
CA ILE A 57 -8.43 7.44 10.71
C ILE A 57 -9.09 7.95 11.99
N ASP A 58 -8.37 7.88 13.11
CA ASP A 58 -8.87 8.33 14.41
C ASP A 58 -9.15 9.83 14.44
N LEU A 59 -8.30 10.65 13.80
CA LEU A 59 -8.54 12.08 13.66
C LEU A 59 -9.87 12.35 12.93
N ILE A 60 -10.08 11.72 11.77
CA ILE A 60 -11.32 11.92 11.01
C ILE A 60 -12.52 11.43 11.82
N GLY A 61 -12.40 10.27 12.46
CA GLY A 61 -13.45 9.69 13.28
C GLY A 61 -13.80 10.55 14.50
N THR A 62 -12.79 11.06 15.21
CA THR A 62 -12.96 11.99 16.34
C THR A 62 -13.74 13.23 15.90
N VAL A 63 -13.32 13.86 14.80
CA VAL A 63 -14.00 15.04 14.26
C VAL A 63 -15.45 14.74 13.88
N GLN A 64 -15.73 13.57 13.30
CA GLN A 64 -17.10 13.16 12.97
C GLN A 64 -17.94 12.94 14.21
N LEU A 65 -17.42 12.26 15.25
CA LEU A 65 -18.15 12.01 16.50
C LEU A 65 -18.43 13.30 17.28
N GLU A 66 -17.45 14.19 17.41
CA GLU A 66 -17.62 15.46 18.10
C GLU A 66 -18.67 16.36 17.43
N ASN A 67 -18.72 16.38 16.11
CA ASN A 67 -19.69 17.18 15.37
C ASN A 67 -21.09 16.58 15.31
N SER A 68 -21.22 15.25 15.37
CA SER A 68 -22.50 14.56 15.26
C SER A 68 -23.13 14.19 16.60
N GLY A 69 -22.33 14.05 17.66
CA GLY A 69 -22.75 13.48 18.92
C GLY A 69 -23.23 12.02 18.84
N ALA A 70 -22.82 11.30 17.78
CA ALA A 70 -23.19 9.90 17.58
C ALA A 70 -22.40 8.97 18.52
N ASP A 71 -22.91 7.73 18.67
CA ASP A 71 -22.24 6.69 19.46
C ASP A 71 -21.05 6.09 18.71
N VAL A 72 -21.18 5.96 17.39
CA VAL A 72 -20.22 5.29 16.49
C VAL A 72 -20.13 6.07 15.18
N THR A 73 -18.93 6.10 14.59
CA THR A 73 -18.76 6.58 13.22
C THR A 73 -17.94 5.62 12.37
N ALA A 74 -18.06 5.73 11.06
CA ALA A 74 -17.30 4.96 10.10
C ALA A 74 -16.47 5.87 9.20
N VAL A 75 -15.21 5.50 9.00
CA VAL A 75 -14.20 6.27 8.23
C VAL A 75 -13.48 5.36 7.25
N ALA A 76 -13.35 5.80 6.01
CA ALA A 76 -12.47 5.16 5.02
C ALA A 76 -11.49 6.19 4.44
N LEU A 77 -10.27 5.75 4.15
CA LEU A 77 -9.31 6.54 3.38
C LEU A 77 -9.66 6.47 1.89
N PHE A 78 -9.64 7.63 1.23
CA PHE A 78 -9.91 7.74 -0.20
C PHE A 78 -8.72 7.37 -1.07
N LYS A 79 -7.53 7.43 -0.50
CA LYS A 79 -6.26 7.02 -1.11
C LYS A 79 -5.44 6.22 -0.10
N ASP A 80 -4.66 5.28 -0.59
CA ASP A 80 -3.71 4.50 0.20
C ASP A 80 -2.57 5.36 0.77
N THR A 81 -2.32 6.52 0.15
CA THR A 81 -1.27 7.48 0.55
C THR A 81 -1.79 8.65 1.37
N SER A 82 -3.07 8.65 1.77
CA SER A 82 -3.65 9.72 2.60
C SER A 82 -2.94 9.81 3.94
N ASP A 83 -2.32 10.95 4.23
CA ASP A 83 -1.56 11.18 5.46
C ASP A 83 -1.49 12.67 5.78
N LEU A 84 -1.26 13.01 7.04
CA LEU A 84 -0.79 14.32 7.47
C LEU A 84 0.67 14.17 7.92
N LYS A 85 1.57 14.84 7.20
CA LYS A 85 2.99 14.83 7.53
C LYS A 85 3.31 15.88 8.57
N LYS A 86 4.32 15.60 9.40
CA LYS A 86 4.89 16.56 10.36
C LYS A 86 5.22 17.88 9.68
N GLY A 87 4.78 18.99 10.27
CA GLY A 87 5.05 20.34 9.80
C GLY A 87 3.79 21.12 9.49
N ASP A 88 3.91 22.10 8.60
CA ASP A 88 2.83 22.99 8.21
C ASP A 88 1.72 22.24 7.48
N LEU A 89 0.47 22.51 7.87
CA LEU A 89 -0.72 21.96 7.24
C LEU A 89 -1.48 23.07 6.50
N ASN A 90 -1.86 22.80 5.28
CA ASN A 90 -2.65 23.68 4.43
C ASN A 90 -3.93 22.98 3.93
N TYR A 91 -4.74 23.65 3.15
CA TYR A 91 -5.95 23.07 2.57
C TYR A 91 -5.65 21.83 1.71
N GLY A 92 -4.51 21.79 1.02
CA GLY A 92 -4.10 20.64 0.20
C GLY A 92 -3.90 19.38 1.02
N ASN A 93 -3.34 19.47 2.23
CA ASN A 93 -3.17 18.35 3.14
C ASN A 93 -4.52 17.81 3.61
N LEU A 94 -5.48 18.68 3.92
CA LEU A 94 -6.83 18.25 4.30
C LEU A 94 -7.60 17.64 3.13
N PHE A 95 -7.42 18.14 1.88
CA PHE A 95 -7.93 17.50 0.67
C PHE A 95 -7.34 16.10 0.44
N ASP A 96 -6.11 15.88 0.88
CA ASP A 96 -5.45 14.59 0.73
C ASP A 96 -6.08 13.52 1.64
N ILE A 97 -6.44 13.87 2.87
CA ILE A 97 -7.10 12.94 3.81
C ILE A 97 -8.62 12.89 3.62
N TYR A 98 -9.27 13.99 3.18
CA TYR A 98 -10.72 14.03 2.93
C TYR A 98 -11.06 14.81 1.66
N LYS A 99 -11.13 14.10 0.55
CA LYS A 99 -11.23 14.68 -0.81
C LYS A 99 -12.58 15.32 -1.12
N TYR A 100 -13.69 14.72 -0.68
CA TYR A 100 -15.03 15.10 -1.10
C TYR A 100 -15.71 16.06 -0.09
N PRO A 101 -16.60 16.95 -0.55
CA PRO A 101 -17.36 17.85 0.35
C PRO A 101 -18.60 17.15 0.92
N ASN A 102 -18.42 15.90 1.42
CA ASN A 102 -19.52 15.16 2.03
C ASN A 102 -20.00 15.82 3.32
N VAL A 103 -21.28 15.73 3.57
CA VAL A 103 -21.92 16.04 4.85
C VAL A 103 -22.14 14.78 5.68
N LEU A 104 -22.31 14.93 6.98
CA LEU A 104 -22.56 13.82 7.89
C LEU A 104 -24.07 13.64 8.11
N TYR A 105 -24.46 12.38 8.17
CA TYR A 105 -25.80 11.95 8.58
C TYR A 105 -25.70 11.10 9.84
N THR A 106 -26.66 11.24 10.75
CA THR A 106 -26.88 10.24 11.81
C THR A 106 -28.10 9.40 11.51
N VAL A 107 -28.02 8.12 11.89
CA VAL A 107 -29.07 7.14 11.71
C VAL A 107 -29.09 6.18 12.90
N LYS A 108 -30.26 5.73 13.34
CA LYS A 108 -30.37 4.65 14.33
C LYS A 108 -30.17 3.30 13.64
N VAL A 109 -29.33 2.50 14.24
CA VAL A 109 -29.05 1.13 13.80
C VAL A 109 -29.15 0.17 14.97
N SER A 110 -29.59 -1.05 14.71
CA SER A 110 -29.48 -2.13 15.69
C SER A 110 -28.05 -2.66 15.75
N GLY A 111 -27.71 -3.36 16.85
CA GLY A 111 -26.42 -4.04 16.94
C GLY A 111 -26.26 -5.10 15.85
N ALA A 112 -27.33 -5.75 15.41
CA ALA A 112 -27.30 -6.68 14.29
C ALA A 112 -26.94 -5.96 12.97
N GLU A 113 -27.55 -4.82 12.66
CA GLU A 113 -27.23 -4.01 11.48
C GLU A 113 -25.79 -3.48 11.56
N MET A 114 -25.33 -3.06 12.74
CA MET A 114 -23.95 -2.61 12.94
C MET A 114 -22.95 -3.71 12.63
N LYS A 115 -23.16 -4.92 13.14
CA LYS A 115 -22.30 -6.09 12.81
C LYS A 115 -22.36 -6.45 11.33
N ALA A 116 -23.52 -6.40 10.70
CA ALA A 116 -23.68 -6.62 9.27
C ALA A 116 -22.87 -5.59 8.44
N TYR A 117 -22.89 -4.34 8.86
CA TYR A 117 -22.07 -3.29 8.24
C TYR A 117 -20.58 -3.55 8.43
N MET A 118 -20.14 -3.91 9.63
CA MET A 118 -18.74 -4.24 9.90
C MET A 118 -18.26 -5.43 9.04
N GLU A 119 -19.07 -6.46 8.90
CA GLU A 119 -18.78 -7.61 8.02
C GLU A 119 -18.71 -7.22 6.54
N TRP A 120 -19.60 -6.34 6.09
CA TRP A 120 -19.59 -5.79 4.75
C TRP A 120 -18.29 -5.02 4.46
N ALA A 121 -17.81 -4.20 5.40
CA ALA A 121 -16.54 -3.51 5.31
C ALA A 121 -15.36 -4.49 5.35
N ALA A 122 -15.39 -5.48 6.24
CA ALA A 122 -14.35 -6.50 6.37
C ALA A 122 -14.20 -7.42 5.14
N ALA A 123 -15.15 -7.41 4.20
CA ALA A 123 -15.02 -8.12 2.93
C ALA A 123 -13.96 -7.51 1.98
N CYS A 124 -13.35 -6.38 2.36
CA CYS A 124 -12.24 -5.75 1.62
C CYS A 124 -10.95 -6.58 1.67
N TRP A 125 -10.71 -7.34 2.72
CA TRP A 125 -9.55 -8.23 2.80
C TRP A 125 -9.80 -9.57 2.13
N ASN A 126 -8.75 -10.20 1.63
CA ASN A 126 -8.78 -11.63 1.30
C ASN A 126 -8.73 -12.46 2.59
N GLN A 127 -9.19 -13.71 2.50
CA GLN A 127 -9.03 -14.65 3.59
C GLN A 127 -7.56 -15.07 3.68
N TRP A 128 -6.98 -14.98 4.88
CA TRP A 128 -5.66 -15.49 5.17
C TRP A 128 -5.62 -17.01 5.07
N LYS A 129 -4.56 -17.55 4.50
CA LYS A 129 -4.30 -18.99 4.36
C LYS A 129 -2.96 -19.33 5.02
N GLU A 130 -2.82 -20.57 5.43
CA GLU A 130 -1.56 -21.08 5.95
C GLU A 130 -0.41 -20.82 4.95
N GLY A 131 0.72 -20.35 5.48
CA GLY A 131 1.87 -19.94 4.67
C GLY A 131 1.81 -18.50 4.16
N ASP A 132 0.67 -17.79 4.28
CA ASP A 132 0.59 -16.37 3.94
C ASP A 132 1.36 -15.52 4.96
N VAL A 133 2.31 -14.74 4.49
CA VAL A 133 3.17 -13.87 5.32
C VAL A 133 2.91 -12.38 5.09
N SER A 134 1.90 -12.05 4.31
CA SER A 134 1.34 -10.71 4.16
C SER A 134 -0.19 -10.75 4.12
N ILE A 135 -0.81 -9.61 4.37
CA ILE A 135 -2.24 -9.40 4.14
C ILE A 135 -2.44 -8.96 2.70
N SER A 136 -3.57 -9.29 2.11
CA SER A 136 -3.95 -8.86 0.77
C SER A 136 -5.41 -8.45 0.71
N PHE A 137 -5.80 -7.75 -0.37
CA PHE A 137 -7.10 -7.14 -0.51
C PHE A 137 -7.89 -7.72 -1.67
N ASN A 138 -9.19 -7.74 -1.51
CA ASN A 138 -10.13 -8.14 -2.56
C ASN A 138 -10.15 -7.06 -3.67
N PRO A 139 -9.65 -7.34 -4.88
CA PRO A 139 -9.58 -6.36 -5.96
C PRO A 139 -10.96 -5.90 -6.47
N GLN A 140 -12.03 -6.61 -6.11
CA GLN A 140 -13.40 -6.23 -6.46
C GLN A 140 -14.03 -5.24 -5.47
N LYS A 141 -13.36 -4.96 -4.33
CA LYS A 141 -13.78 -4.00 -3.31
C LYS A 141 -12.86 -2.79 -3.33
N PRO A 142 -13.28 -1.65 -3.90
CA PRO A 142 -12.48 -0.43 -3.91
C PRO A 142 -12.12 0.02 -2.49
N GLY A 143 -10.93 0.60 -2.33
CA GLY A 143 -10.41 1.00 -1.04
C GLY A 143 -11.29 1.98 -0.24
N TYR A 144 -12.04 2.84 -0.94
CA TYR A 144 -12.99 3.75 -0.29
C TYR A 144 -14.22 3.05 0.33
N LEU A 145 -14.36 1.73 0.16
CA LEU A 145 -15.36 0.90 0.84
C LEU A 145 -14.80 0.18 2.08
N HIS A 146 -13.54 0.42 2.40
CA HIS A 146 -12.86 -0.15 3.55
C HIS A 146 -13.05 0.79 4.75
N ASP A 147 -14.20 0.67 5.41
CA ASP A 147 -14.51 1.48 6.57
C ASP A 147 -13.91 0.89 7.86
N HIS A 148 -13.39 1.78 8.69
CA HIS A 148 -12.98 1.55 10.08
C HIS A 148 -13.99 2.22 11.00
N PHE A 149 -14.20 1.66 12.19
CA PHE A 149 -15.28 2.07 13.08
C PHE A 149 -14.71 2.65 14.38
N ILE A 150 -15.00 3.90 14.66
CA ILE A 150 -14.60 4.60 15.89
C ILE A 150 -15.80 4.66 16.83
N GLY A 151 -15.58 4.43 18.13
CA GLY A 151 -16.60 4.29 19.15
C GLY A 151 -16.95 2.85 19.53
N LEU A 152 -16.40 1.87 18.81
CA LEU A 152 -16.47 0.43 19.11
C LEU A 152 -15.06 -0.12 19.31
N ASN A 153 -14.92 -1.17 20.15
CA ASN A 153 -13.72 -2.03 20.07
C ASN A 153 -14.11 -3.34 19.39
N TYR A 154 -13.22 -3.84 18.52
CA TYR A 154 -13.50 -5.07 17.75
C TYR A 154 -12.24 -5.75 17.23
N GLU A 155 -12.39 -6.99 16.81
CA GLU A 155 -11.35 -7.77 16.15
C GLU A 155 -11.85 -8.24 14.78
N VAL A 156 -10.91 -8.32 13.82
CA VAL A 156 -11.18 -8.81 12.46
C VAL A 156 -10.38 -10.09 12.24
N ASN A 157 -11.03 -11.23 12.31
CA ASN A 157 -10.39 -12.54 12.16
C ASN A 157 -10.30 -12.93 10.68
N LEU A 158 -9.13 -12.74 10.07
CA LEU A 158 -8.93 -13.02 8.65
C LEU A 158 -8.75 -14.50 8.30
N SER A 159 -8.64 -15.41 9.29
CA SER A 159 -8.70 -16.85 9.02
C SER A 159 -10.10 -17.30 8.60
N LYS A 160 -11.12 -16.48 8.87
CA LYS A 160 -12.52 -16.76 8.57
C LYS A 160 -12.93 -16.24 7.18
N PRO A 161 -13.96 -16.87 6.56
CA PRO A 161 -14.52 -16.34 5.33
C PRO A 161 -15.18 -14.97 5.55
N ALA A 162 -15.35 -14.20 4.48
CA ALA A 162 -16.10 -12.95 4.52
C ALA A 162 -17.53 -13.18 5.02
N GLY A 163 -17.99 -12.30 5.92
CA GLY A 163 -19.30 -12.42 6.59
C GLY A 163 -19.24 -13.11 7.95
N GLU A 164 -18.07 -13.58 8.41
CA GLU A 164 -17.88 -14.28 9.69
C GLU A 164 -16.62 -13.78 10.44
N ARG A 165 -16.10 -12.60 10.08
CA ARG A 165 -14.78 -12.10 10.52
C ARG A 165 -14.80 -11.26 11.76
N ILE A 166 -15.93 -10.60 12.03
CA ILE A 166 -16.04 -9.62 13.11
C ILE A 166 -16.27 -10.33 14.45
N GLU A 167 -15.34 -10.11 15.37
CA GLU A 167 -15.33 -10.77 16.68
C GLU A 167 -15.16 -9.75 17.81
N ASN A 168 -15.55 -10.14 19.02
CA ASN A 168 -15.32 -9.40 20.26
C ASN A 168 -15.78 -7.92 20.21
N VAL A 169 -16.88 -7.64 19.50
CA VAL A 169 -17.38 -6.27 19.39
C VAL A 169 -17.92 -5.79 20.73
N THR A 170 -17.38 -4.66 21.20
CA THR A 170 -17.88 -4.01 22.42
C THR A 170 -18.19 -2.53 22.19
N PHE A 171 -19.23 -2.06 22.85
CA PHE A 171 -19.59 -0.67 22.94
C PHE A 171 -19.57 -0.23 24.41
N GLN A 172 -18.80 0.82 24.71
CA GLN A 172 -18.61 1.32 26.10
C GLN A 172 -18.23 0.20 27.09
N GLY A 173 -17.34 -0.72 26.64
CA GLY A 173 -16.84 -1.84 27.46
C GLY A 173 -17.82 -2.99 27.64
N LYS A 174 -18.99 -2.99 27.00
CA LYS A 174 -19.98 -4.09 27.05
C LYS A 174 -20.09 -4.77 25.69
N PRO A 175 -20.30 -6.09 25.64
CA PRO A 175 -20.54 -6.78 24.37
C PRO A 175 -21.71 -6.16 23.61
N LEU A 176 -21.53 -5.91 22.31
CA LEU A 176 -22.60 -5.43 21.43
C LEU A 176 -23.60 -6.55 21.17
N THR A 177 -24.82 -6.44 21.72
CA THR A 177 -25.91 -7.37 21.46
C THR A 177 -26.73 -6.92 20.24
N ASP A 178 -27.39 -7.85 19.58
CA ASP A 178 -28.12 -7.58 18.32
C ASP A 178 -29.29 -6.59 18.51
N ASP A 179 -29.85 -6.56 19.69
CA ASP A 179 -31.00 -5.70 20.08
C ASP A 179 -30.59 -4.32 20.61
N MET A 180 -29.30 -4.07 20.85
CA MET A 180 -28.84 -2.71 21.18
C MET A 180 -29.14 -1.75 20.04
N THR A 181 -29.48 -0.52 20.40
CA THR A 181 -29.66 0.57 19.43
C THR A 181 -28.54 1.56 19.59
N LEU A 182 -27.86 1.86 18.49
CA LEU A 182 -26.76 2.82 18.40
C LEU A 182 -27.15 3.97 17.45
N THR A 183 -26.58 5.15 17.69
CA THR A 183 -26.56 6.23 16.71
C THR A 183 -25.29 6.10 15.89
N LEU A 184 -25.43 5.78 14.63
CA LEU A 184 -24.33 5.69 13.67
C LEU A 184 -24.21 7.01 12.90
N CYS A 185 -23.00 7.56 12.85
CA CYS A 185 -22.64 8.67 11.99
C CYS A 185 -21.90 8.15 10.75
N VAL A 186 -22.34 8.52 9.57
CA VAL A 186 -21.68 8.25 8.29
C VAL A 186 -21.83 9.45 7.36
N ASN A 187 -20.99 9.54 6.34
CA ASN A 187 -21.21 10.56 5.32
C ASN A 187 -22.41 10.20 4.42
N ASP A 188 -22.96 11.19 3.72
CA ASP A 188 -24.13 11.09 2.85
C ASP A 188 -23.98 10.02 1.75
N TYR A 189 -22.77 9.87 1.18
CA TYR A 189 -22.45 8.84 0.19
C TYR A 189 -22.57 7.44 0.82
N ARG A 190 -21.96 7.23 1.99
CA ARG A 190 -21.98 5.95 2.69
C ARG A 190 -23.38 5.60 3.14
N TYR A 191 -24.14 6.54 3.70
CA TYR A 191 -25.53 6.33 4.06
C TYR A 191 -26.35 5.79 2.88
N THR A 192 -26.24 6.47 1.74
CA THR A 192 -26.95 6.07 0.51
C THR A 192 -26.57 4.65 0.08
N GLY A 193 -25.28 4.30 0.11
CA GLY A 193 -24.79 2.97 -0.23
C GLY A 193 -25.36 1.89 0.70
N LEU A 194 -25.29 2.08 2.00
CA LEU A 194 -25.79 1.12 3.00
C LEU A 194 -27.30 0.90 2.90
N LYS A 195 -28.07 1.97 2.64
CA LYS A 195 -29.51 1.86 2.40
C LYS A 195 -29.83 1.08 1.14
N ASN A 196 -29.11 1.34 0.04
CA ASN A 196 -29.34 0.66 -1.24
C ASN A 196 -28.99 -0.83 -1.18
N GLU A 197 -28.00 -1.21 -0.39
CA GLU A 197 -27.62 -2.60 -0.16
C GLU A 197 -28.47 -3.28 0.94
N GLY A 198 -29.36 -2.55 1.61
CA GLY A 198 -30.24 -3.08 2.66
C GLY A 198 -29.50 -3.44 3.95
N ILE A 199 -28.30 -2.91 4.16
CA ILE A 199 -27.49 -3.16 5.37
C ILE A 199 -28.06 -2.46 6.59
N ILE A 200 -28.58 -1.24 6.40
CA ILE A 200 -29.26 -0.46 7.45
C ILE A 200 -30.69 -0.13 7.04
N SER A 201 -31.60 -0.17 8.00
CA SER A 201 -33.03 0.14 7.78
C SER A 201 -33.41 1.55 8.23
N GLY A 202 -32.68 2.10 9.22
CA GLY A 202 -32.99 3.39 9.84
C GLY A 202 -33.00 4.57 8.86
N GLU A 203 -33.85 5.56 9.14
CA GLU A 203 -33.89 6.80 8.37
C GLU A 203 -32.92 7.84 8.94
N LYS A 204 -32.51 8.78 8.11
CA LYS A 204 -31.65 9.90 8.51
C LYS A 204 -32.37 10.74 9.58
N GLU A 205 -31.74 10.90 10.75
CA GLU A 205 -32.27 11.71 11.84
C GLU A 205 -31.66 13.13 11.86
N TRP A 206 -30.42 13.27 11.43
CA TRP A 206 -29.70 14.54 11.44
C TRP A 206 -28.76 14.64 10.24
N GLU A 207 -28.47 15.87 9.85
CA GLU A 207 -27.54 16.22 8.78
C GLU A 207 -26.68 17.41 9.21
N SER A 208 -25.37 17.33 8.95
CA SER A 208 -24.47 18.45 9.25
C SER A 208 -24.65 19.61 8.29
N SER A 209 -24.48 20.83 8.78
CA SER A 209 -24.49 22.05 7.96
C SER A 209 -23.15 22.31 7.26
N ALA A 210 -22.07 21.73 7.75
CA ALA A 210 -20.72 21.86 7.20
C ALA A 210 -20.26 20.53 6.59
N SER A 211 -19.32 20.59 5.64
CA SER A 211 -18.66 19.40 5.14
C SER A 211 -17.65 18.85 6.17
N VAL A 212 -17.34 17.55 6.08
CA VAL A 212 -16.32 16.93 6.95
C VAL A 212 -14.97 17.65 6.83
N ARG A 213 -14.62 18.11 5.63
CA ARG A 213 -13.37 18.88 5.45
C ARG A 213 -13.39 20.22 6.17
N ASP A 214 -14.53 20.94 6.17
CA ASP A 214 -14.65 22.20 6.91
C ASP A 214 -14.61 21.96 8.42
N MET A 215 -15.14 20.83 8.90
CA MET A 215 -14.99 20.39 10.29
C MET A 215 -13.53 20.11 10.66
N LEU A 216 -12.78 19.44 9.78
CA LEU A 216 -11.33 19.21 9.95
C LEU A 216 -10.55 20.53 10.01
N VAL A 217 -10.90 21.52 9.18
CA VAL A 217 -10.29 22.88 9.25
C VAL A 217 -10.58 23.54 10.60
N ALA A 218 -11.82 23.47 11.07
CA ALA A 218 -12.20 24.04 12.36
C ALA A 218 -11.47 23.33 13.52
N TYR A 219 -11.42 22.00 13.47
CA TYR A 219 -10.74 21.20 14.48
C TYR A 219 -9.23 21.51 14.54
N LEU A 220 -8.57 21.65 13.38
CA LEU A 220 -7.16 22.03 13.30
C LEU A 220 -6.92 23.41 13.94
N ALA A 221 -7.82 24.37 13.72
CA ALA A 221 -7.69 25.71 14.30
C ALA A 221 -7.81 25.73 15.84
N GLU A 222 -8.55 24.75 16.41
CA GLU A 222 -8.75 24.63 17.86
C GLU A 222 -7.68 23.80 18.56
N HIS A 223 -7.00 22.89 17.82
CA HIS A 223 -6.06 21.90 18.34
C HIS A 223 -4.65 22.00 17.71
N ASP A 224 -4.22 23.22 17.37
CA ASP A 224 -2.90 23.45 16.77
C ASP A 224 -1.77 23.47 17.84
N PRO A 225 -0.70 22.66 17.74
CA PRO A 225 -0.49 21.64 16.71
C PRO A 225 -1.32 20.37 16.93
N LEU A 226 -1.75 19.72 15.83
CA LEU A 226 -2.36 18.39 15.90
C LEU A 226 -1.33 17.36 16.38
N GLU A 227 -1.73 16.59 17.40
CA GLU A 227 -0.96 15.46 17.90
C GLU A 227 -1.53 14.15 17.33
N PRO A 228 -0.72 13.28 16.67
CA PRO A 228 -1.22 11.99 16.24
C PRO A 228 -1.53 11.12 17.46
N ALA A 229 -2.74 10.63 17.53
CA ALA A 229 -3.21 9.72 18.57
C ALA A 229 -3.88 8.52 17.92
N VAL A 230 -3.59 7.31 18.43
CA VAL A 230 -4.21 6.05 18.01
C VAL A 230 -4.88 5.44 19.23
N ASP A 231 -6.17 5.12 19.13
CA ASP A 231 -6.96 4.60 20.25
C ASP A 231 -6.89 3.07 20.38
N HIS A 232 -6.32 2.38 19.37
CA HIS A 232 -6.14 0.93 19.31
C HIS A 232 -7.46 0.17 19.50
N ASN A 233 -8.53 0.70 18.99
CA ASN A 233 -9.87 0.15 19.16
C ASN A 233 -10.13 -1.09 18.30
N TRP A 234 -9.29 -1.37 17.32
CA TRP A 234 -9.41 -2.56 16.48
C TRP A 234 -8.06 -3.19 16.11
N LYS A 235 -8.11 -4.45 15.73
CA LYS A 235 -6.95 -5.18 15.22
C LYS A 235 -7.35 -6.36 14.33
N ILE A 236 -6.45 -6.77 13.46
CA ILE A 236 -6.54 -8.01 12.71
C ILE A 236 -6.08 -9.17 13.61
N THR A 237 -6.81 -10.28 13.54
CA THR A 237 -6.54 -11.55 14.26
C THR A 237 -6.64 -12.75 13.32
N GLY A 238 -6.31 -13.94 13.82
CA GLY A 238 -6.40 -15.19 13.06
C GLY A 238 -5.36 -15.33 11.95
N VAL A 239 -4.27 -14.56 12.01
CA VAL A 239 -3.16 -14.59 11.05
C VAL A 239 -1.84 -14.85 11.76
N ASP A 240 -0.99 -15.65 11.14
CA ASP A 240 0.42 -15.79 11.50
C ASP A 240 1.28 -15.27 10.35
N LEU A 241 1.67 -14.02 10.43
CA LEU A 241 2.50 -13.37 9.40
C LEU A 241 3.98 -13.72 9.51
N GLN A 242 4.36 -14.56 10.47
CA GLN A 242 5.73 -15.07 10.65
C GLN A 242 6.78 -13.94 10.62
N LYS A 243 6.55 -12.88 11.39
CA LYS A 243 7.36 -11.63 11.33
C LYS A 243 8.86 -11.86 11.55
N ASP A 244 9.24 -12.90 12.30
CA ASP A 244 10.64 -13.26 12.57
C ASP A 244 11.25 -14.22 11.54
N ASN A 245 10.49 -14.63 10.51
CA ASN A 245 10.97 -15.53 9.48
C ASN A 245 11.86 -14.78 8.47
N PRO A 246 13.14 -15.21 8.28
CA PRO A 246 14.06 -14.56 7.33
C PRO A 246 13.57 -14.61 5.88
N ASP A 247 12.82 -15.66 5.51
CA ASP A 247 12.26 -15.79 4.16
C ASP A 247 11.18 -14.73 3.91
N ARG A 248 10.36 -14.43 4.93
CA ARG A 248 9.42 -13.30 4.85
C ARG A 248 10.15 -11.97 4.62
N ALA A 249 11.21 -11.71 5.39
CA ALA A 249 12.00 -10.49 5.24
C ALA A 249 12.58 -10.38 3.84
N THR A 250 13.07 -11.49 3.28
CA THR A 250 13.58 -11.58 1.91
C THR A 250 12.50 -11.24 0.88
N LEU A 251 11.29 -11.82 0.99
CA LEU A 251 10.19 -11.53 0.06
C LEU A 251 9.78 -10.05 0.13
N ILE A 252 9.71 -9.48 1.34
CA ILE A 252 9.40 -8.06 1.52
C ILE A 252 10.47 -7.17 0.87
N GLU A 253 11.74 -7.48 1.04
CA GLU A 253 12.83 -6.76 0.38
C GLU A 253 12.70 -6.80 -1.15
N LEU A 254 12.37 -7.96 -1.71
CA LEU A 254 12.16 -8.11 -3.16
C LEU A 254 10.98 -7.27 -3.66
N VAL A 255 9.89 -7.18 -2.90
CA VAL A 255 8.75 -6.31 -3.24
C VAL A 255 9.14 -4.84 -3.12
N ASN A 256 9.77 -4.45 -2.01
CA ASN A 256 10.13 -3.05 -1.73
C ASN A 256 11.15 -2.50 -2.74
N THR A 257 12.02 -3.35 -3.26
CA THR A 257 12.98 -3.02 -4.32
C THR A 257 12.41 -3.12 -5.73
N GLY A 258 11.15 -3.56 -5.89
CA GLY A 258 10.50 -3.72 -7.20
C GLY A 258 10.92 -4.98 -7.96
N ARG A 259 11.54 -5.95 -7.29
CA ARG A 259 11.94 -7.25 -7.86
C ARG A 259 10.78 -8.25 -7.90
N LEU A 260 9.80 -8.09 -7.04
CA LEU A 260 8.50 -8.75 -7.07
C LEU A 260 7.39 -7.70 -7.16
N GLU A 261 6.27 -8.10 -7.76
CA GLU A 261 5.08 -7.26 -7.77
C GLU A 261 4.52 -7.08 -6.35
N SER A 262 3.82 -5.97 -6.15
CA SER A 262 3.12 -5.70 -4.88
C SER A 262 2.09 -6.77 -4.60
N PRO A 263 2.04 -7.33 -3.37
CA PRO A 263 1.10 -8.38 -2.99
C PRO A 263 -0.31 -7.83 -2.68
N TYR A 264 -0.74 -6.74 -3.31
CA TYR A 264 -2.01 -6.09 -3.02
C TYR A 264 -3.21 -7.03 -3.14
N SER A 265 -3.33 -7.74 -4.26
CA SER A 265 -4.47 -8.64 -4.53
C SER A 265 -4.23 -10.11 -4.18
N GLN A 266 -3.02 -10.48 -3.85
CA GLN A 266 -2.62 -11.84 -3.49
C GLN A 266 -1.49 -11.79 -2.45
N SER A 267 -1.68 -12.45 -1.30
CA SER A 267 -0.68 -12.51 -0.24
C SER A 267 0.65 -13.09 -0.71
N LEU A 268 1.74 -12.58 -0.15
CA LEU A 268 3.02 -13.29 -0.19
C LEU A 268 2.84 -14.60 0.60
N ASN A 269 3.13 -15.73 -0.04
CA ASN A 269 2.98 -17.04 0.57
C ASN A 269 4.27 -17.82 0.38
N LEU A 270 4.84 -18.34 1.46
CA LEU A 270 6.16 -18.98 1.45
C LEU A 270 6.23 -20.17 0.50
N ASP A 271 5.17 -20.97 0.41
CA ASP A 271 5.15 -22.13 -0.49
C ASP A 271 5.12 -21.70 -1.96
N THR A 272 4.30 -20.68 -2.27
CA THR A 272 4.20 -20.12 -3.62
C THR A 272 5.52 -19.54 -4.12
N TYR A 273 6.28 -18.91 -3.22
CA TYR A 273 7.56 -18.25 -3.54
C TYR A 273 8.79 -19.09 -3.16
N SER A 274 8.62 -20.38 -2.80
CA SER A 274 9.72 -21.25 -2.38
C SER A 274 10.84 -21.35 -3.41
N GLU A 275 10.52 -21.36 -4.71
CA GLU A 275 11.53 -21.38 -5.78
C GLU A 275 12.30 -20.04 -5.87
N VAL A 276 11.62 -18.91 -5.68
CA VAL A 276 12.27 -17.58 -5.64
C VAL A 276 13.18 -17.49 -4.42
N LEU A 277 12.73 -17.96 -3.26
CA LEU A 277 13.50 -17.99 -2.02
C LEU A 277 14.74 -18.90 -2.18
N GLY A 278 14.59 -20.06 -2.80
CA GLY A 278 15.72 -20.95 -3.10
C GLY A 278 16.75 -20.31 -4.04
N MET A 279 16.32 -19.49 -4.99
CA MET A 279 17.24 -18.70 -5.83
C MET A 279 17.95 -17.61 -5.03
N VAL A 280 17.24 -16.94 -4.13
CA VAL A 280 17.80 -15.87 -3.29
C VAL A 280 18.86 -16.39 -2.33
N ASP A 281 18.64 -17.54 -1.71
CA ASP A 281 19.62 -18.17 -0.80
C ASP A 281 20.94 -18.53 -1.50
N ASN A 282 20.92 -18.81 -2.80
CA ASN A 282 22.10 -19.10 -3.59
C ASN A 282 22.84 -17.82 -4.06
N VAL A 283 22.29 -16.61 -3.86
CA VAL A 283 22.74 -15.40 -4.55
C VAL A 283 22.72 -14.15 -3.68
N LYS A 284 23.13 -14.24 -2.44
CA LYS A 284 23.52 -13.02 -1.74
C LYS A 284 24.86 -12.54 -2.32
N VAL A 285 24.75 -11.61 -3.28
CA VAL A 285 25.92 -10.89 -3.79
C VAL A 285 26.16 -9.69 -2.91
N SER A 286 27.32 -9.62 -2.29
CA SER A 286 27.72 -8.49 -1.47
C SER A 286 29.01 -7.89 -2.00
N ASP A 287 29.03 -6.58 -2.13
CA ASP A 287 30.24 -5.76 -2.11
C ASP A 287 30.40 -5.17 -0.72
N LEU A 288 31.58 -4.65 -0.40
CA LEU A 288 31.91 -4.07 0.92
C LEU A 288 30.83 -3.07 1.43
N ASP A 289 30.14 -2.40 0.53
CA ASP A 289 29.21 -1.33 0.84
C ASP A 289 27.75 -1.63 0.43
N LYS A 290 27.47 -2.70 -0.34
CA LYS A 290 26.13 -3.01 -0.85
C LYS A 290 25.85 -4.50 -0.90
N THR A 291 24.63 -4.86 -0.56
CA THR A 291 24.08 -6.22 -0.65
C THR A 291 22.79 -6.17 -1.46
N GLY A 292 22.57 -7.14 -2.30
CA GLY A 292 21.34 -7.27 -3.07
C GLY A 292 21.17 -8.68 -3.64
N THR A 293 20.17 -8.83 -4.48
CA THR A 293 19.75 -10.10 -5.05
C THR A 293 19.84 -10.06 -6.57
N ALA A 294 20.46 -11.08 -7.18
CA ALA A 294 20.50 -11.26 -8.62
C ALA A 294 19.82 -12.56 -9.02
N ALA A 295 19.12 -12.60 -10.16
CA ALA A 295 18.64 -13.85 -10.73
C ALA A 295 19.83 -14.73 -11.11
N SER A 296 19.85 -15.98 -10.63
CA SER A 296 20.91 -16.94 -10.90
C SER A 296 20.42 -18.38 -10.81
N PHE A 297 21.24 -19.28 -11.30
CA PHE A 297 21.09 -20.72 -11.16
C PHE A 297 22.44 -21.42 -11.34
N VAL A 298 22.52 -22.66 -10.91
CA VAL A 298 23.67 -23.50 -11.17
C VAL A 298 23.43 -24.27 -12.48
N GLY A 299 24.29 -24.11 -13.45
CA GLY A 299 24.22 -24.82 -14.73
C GLY A 299 24.63 -26.29 -14.65
N ALA A 300 24.41 -27.04 -15.72
CA ALA A 300 24.79 -28.46 -15.81
C ALA A 300 26.30 -28.71 -15.64
N ASP A 301 27.11 -27.71 -15.89
CA ASP A 301 28.55 -27.70 -15.66
C ASP A 301 28.95 -27.43 -14.20
N GLY A 302 27.98 -27.19 -13.33
CA GLY A 302 28.20 -26.87 -11.93
C GLY A 302 28.60 -25.41 -11.67
N ALA A 303 28.65 -24.57 -12.70
CA ALA A 303 28.97 -23.14 -12.54
C ALA A 303 27.74 -22.32 -12.22
N PRO A 304 27.89 -21.26 -11.39
CA PRO A 304 26.77 -20.31 -11.14
C PRO A 304 26.67 -19.34 -12.32
N TYR A 305 25.44 -19.15 -12.81
CA TYR A 305 25.09 -18.21 -13.88
C TYR A 305 24.24 -17.07 -13.32
N PHE A 306 24.62 -15.83 -13.60
CA PHE A 306 23.97 -14.62 -13.09
C PHE A 306 23.41 -13.76 -14.21
N ARG A 307 22.23 -13.18 -13.97
CA ARG A 307 21.72 -12.10 -14.81
C ARG A 307 22.49 -10.81 -14.53
N MET A 308 23.39 -10.41 -15.43
CA MET A 308 24.34 -9.32 -15.20
C MET A 308 23.70 -7.97 -14.89
N ARG A 309 22.50 -7.69 -15.41
CA ARG A 309 21.78 -6.45 -15.12
C ARG A 309 21.38 -6.35 -13.66
N ASP A 310 21.12 -7.47 -13.00
CA ASP A 310 20.81 -7.49 -11.57
C ASP A 310 22.02 -7.16 -10.72
N LEU A 311 23.19 -7.67 -11.11
CA LEU A 311 24.45 -7.33 -10.45
C LEU A 311 24.78 -5.84 -10.65
N ALA A 312 24.62 -5.33 -11.88
CA ALA A 312 24.84 -3.92 -12.20
C ALA A 312 23.93 -3.00 -11.38
N TYR A 313 22.65 -3.34 -11.26
CA TYR A 313 21.71 -2.60 -10.43
C TYR A 313 22.10 -2.65 -8.94
N THR A 314 22.42 -3.83 -8.43
CA THR A 314 22.79 -4.05 -7.03
C THR A 314 24.01 -3.22 -6.63
N PHE A 315 25.04 -3.22 -7.48
CA PHE A 315 26.29 -2.51 -7.20
C PHE A 315 26.30 -1.05 -7.65
N ASN A 316 25.19 -0.55 -8.20
CA ASN A 316 25.09 0.84 -8.64
C ASN A 316 25.35 1.81 -7.49
N GLY A 317 26.24 2.78 -7.70
CA GLY A 317 26.68 3.74 -6.68
C GLY A 317 27.69 3.16 -5.67
N SER A 318 28.21 1.93 -5.86
CA SER A 318 29.36 1.40 -5.13
C SER A 318 30.66 1.68 -5.90
N LYS A 319 31.80 1.40 -5.28
CA LYS A 319 33.11 1.49 -5.99
C LYS A 319 33.28 0.42 -7.09
N ASN A 320 32.49 -0.66 -7.03
CA ASN A 320 32.50 -1.74 -8.02
C ASN A 320 31.31 -1.63 -8.98
N GLN A 321 30.69 -0.45 -9.09
CA GLN A 321 29.62 -0.23 -10.06
C GLN A 321 30.07 -0.47 -11.49
N PHE A 322 29.14 -0.94 -12.32
CA PHE A 322 29.34 -1.12 -13.74
C PHE A 322 28.00 -0.98 -14.48
N ASN A 323 28.06 -0.58 -15.74
CA ASN A 323 26.89 -0.58 -16.62
C ASN A 323 26.89 -1.81 -17.54
N VAL A 324 25.70 -2.30 -17.86
CA VAL A 324 25.48 -3.42 -18.79
C VAL A 324 24.51 -2.98 -19.87
N SER A 325 24.92 -3.09 -21.10
CA SER A 325 24.11 -2.75 -22.26
C SER A 325 24.24 -3.83 -23.36
N TRP A 326 23.42 -3.69 -24.38
CA TRP A 326 23.57 -4.48 -25.63
C TRP A 326 24.05 -3.54 -26.71
N ALA A 327 25.26 -3.75 -27.19
CA ALA A 327 25.90 -2.93 -28.23
C ALA A 327 26.63 -3.80 -29.25
N ASP A 328 26.51 -3.46 -30.52
CA ASP A 328 27.18 -4.16 -31.63
C ASP A 328 26.94 -5.67 -31.67
N GLY A 329 25.72 -6.11 -31.25
CA GLY A 329 25.34 -7.53 -31.27
C GLY A 329 25.94 -8.37 -30.14
N LYS A 330 26.46 -7.75 -29.08
CA LYS A 330 27.06 -8.41 -27.91
C LYS A 330 26.72 -7.71 -26.60
N VAL A 331 26.89 -8.41 -25.48
CA VAL A 331 26.81 -7.81 -24.14
C VAL A 331 28.01 -6.89 -23.95
N ALA A 332 27.78 -5.65 -23.60
CA ALA A 332 28.81 -4.66 -23.28
C ALA A 332 28.75 -4.30 -21.80
N ILE A 333 29.89 -4.42 -21.12
CA ILE A 333 30.08 -4.08 -19.72
C ILE A 333 31.05 -2.88 -19.66
N THR A 334 30.64 -1.81 -18.97
CA THR A 334 31.51 -0.65 -18.76
C THR A 334 31.72 -0.49 -17.24
N THR A 335 32.95 -0.74 -16.79
CA THR A 335 33.32 -0.66 -15.39
C THR A 335 33.34 0.78 -14.89
N SER A 336 33.22 0.96 -13.58
CA SER A 336 33.19 2.29 -12.91
C SER A 336 32.13 3.26 -13.44
N THR A 337 31.13 2.76 -14.16
CA THR A 337 30.04 3.53 -14.74
C THR A 337 28.73 3.16 -14.04
N ALA A 338 27.92 4.16 -13.70
CA ALA A 338 26.62 3.94 -13.08
C ALA A 338 25.70 3.14 -14.02
N TYR A 339 24.94 2.20 -13.46
CA TYR A 339 23.91 1.48 -14.21
C TYR A 339 22.75 2.42 -14.52
N ASP A 340 22.37 2.54 -15.77
CA ASP A 340 21.31 3.40 -16.28
C ASP A 340 20.08 2.62 -16.81
N GLY A 341 20.10 1.30 -16.67
CA GLY A 341 19.02 0.44 -17.12
C GLY A 341 17.92 0.22 -16.07
N GLU A 342 16.86 -0.46 -16.50
CA GLU A 342 15.74 -0.81 -15.64
C GLU A 342 16.06 -2.04 -14.76
N LEU A 343 15.41 -2.11 -13.59
CA LEU A 343 15.39 -3.30 -12.77
C LEU A 343 14.32 -4.27 -13.31
N PHE A 344 14.73 -5.49 -13.62
CA PHE A 344 13.80 -6.52 -14.08
C PHE A 344 13.29 -7.37 -12.91
N PRO A 345 12.00 -7.79 -12.92
CA PRO A 345 11.49 -8.75 -11.97
C PRO A 345 12.35 -10.02 -11.94
N LEU A 346 12.46 -10.65 -10.78
CA LEU A 346 13.07 -11.97 -10.69
C LEU A 346 12.18 -12.98 -11.43
N PRO A 347 12.76 -13.94 -12.18
CA PRO A 347 11.96 -15.00 -12.74
C PRO A 347 11.37 -15.84 -11.60
N VAL A 348 10.08 -16.11 -11.66
CA VAL A 348 9.39 -16.96 -10.66
C VAL A 348 9.93 -18.38 -10.69
N ARG A 349 10.42 -18.82 -11.84
CA ARG A 349 11.01 -20.15 -12.04
C ARG A 349 12.02 -20.14 -13.18
N ILE A 350 13.19 -20.68 -12.94
CA ILE A 350 14.10 -21.07 -14.02
C ILE A 350 13.86 -22.56 -14.30
N PRO A 351 13.31 -22.93 -15.48
CA PRO A 351 12.97 -24.32 -15.78
C PRO A 351 14.20 -25.23 -15.68
N ALA A 352 14.05 -26.47 -15.20
CA ALA A 352 15.12 -27.45 -15.16
C ALA A 352 15.79 -27.63 -16.54
N ALA A 353 15.01 -27.59 -17.62
CA ALA A 353 15.53 -27.66 -18.98
C ALA A 353 16.51 -26.49 -19.33
N VAL A 354 16.41 -25.32 -18.66
CA VAL A 354 17.36 -24.22 -18.81
C VAL A 354 18.62 -24.49 -18.01
N GLN A 355 18.48 -25.03 -16.80
CA GLN A 355 19.61 -25.40 -15.94
C GLN A 355 20.44 -26.57 -16.55
N GLU A 356 19.78 -27.44 -17.32
CA GLU A 356 20.40 -28.58 -18.03
C GLU A 356 20.99 -28.17 -19.37
N GLN A 357 20.85 -26.93 -19.83
CA GLN A 357 21.43 -26.47 -21.08
C GLN A 357 22.96 -26.51 -21.00
N ILE A 358 23.58 -26.88 -22.12
CA ILE A 358 25.01 -26.72 -22.32
C ILE A 358 25.26 -25.22 -22.61
N PRO A 359 26.06 -24.53 -21.79
CA PRO A 359 26.38 -23.12 -22.03
C PRO A 359 27.01 -22.92 -23.41
N ALA A 360 26.64 -21.84 -24.06
CA ALA A 360 27.26 -21.42 -25.31
C ALA A 360 28.27 -20.30 -25.03
N ASP A 361 29.42 -20.39 -25.65
CA ASP A 361 30.39 -19.30 -25.59
C ASP A 361 29.87 -18.08 -26.36
N ILE A 362 29.80 -16.95 -25.68
CA ILE A 362 29.43 -15.66 -26.30
C ILE A 362 30.56 -14.65 -26.16
N THR A 363 30.61 -13.69 -27.06
CA THR A 363 31.55 -12.56 -26.94
C THR A 363 30.90 -11.48 -26.05
N VAL A 364 31.63 -11.07 -25.03
CA VAL A 364 31.27 -9.94 -24.12
C VAL A 364 32.37 -8.88 -24.26
N SER A 365 31.97 -7.64 -24.46
CA SER A 365 32.91 -6.52 -24.46
C SER A 365 33.02 -5.94 -23.05
N VAL A 366 34.21 -5.91 -22.47
CA VAL A 366 34.48 -5.28 -21.18
C VAL A 366 35.42 -4.10 -21.43
N ASP A 367 34.92 -2.88 -21.19
CA ASP A 367 35.68 -1.64 -21.47
C ASP A 367 36.28 -1.58 -22.87
N GLY A 368 35.54 -2.08 -23.86
CA GLY A 368 35.95 -2.14 -25.25
C GLY A 368 36.87 -3.33 -25.63
N THR A 369 37.21 -4.19 -24.66
CA THR A 369 37.98 -5.41 -24.89
C THR A 369 37.06 -6.61 -24.97
N ASP A 370 37.10 -7.35 -26.05
CA ASP A 370 36.28 -8.54 -26.25
C ASP A 370 36.90 -9.74 -25.52
N ILE A 371 36.05 -10.40 -24.72
CA ILE A 371 36.34 -11.67 -24.04
C ILE A 371 35.27 -12.70 -24.39
N THR A 372 35.61 -13.96 -24.27
CA THR A 372 34.66 -15.07 -24.47
C THR A 372 34.26 -15.62 -23.10
N VAL A 373 32.98 -15.74 -22.87
CA VAL A 373 32.42 -16.26 -21.59
C VAL A 373 31.30 -17.25 -21.88
N PRO A 374 31.18 -18.33 -21.08
CA PRO A 374 30.05 -19.21 -21.14
C PRO A 374 28.77 -18.46 -20.73
N ALA A 375 27.70 -18.68 -21.48
CA ALA A 375 26.40 -18.04 -21.22
C ALA A 375 25.24 -18.97 -21.52
N ILE A 376 24.15 -18.74 -20.82
CA ILE A 376 22.85 -19.36 -21.08
C ILE A 376 21.82 -18.24 -21.35
N LEU A 377 21.09 -18.37 -22.45
CA LEU A 377 20.02 -17.43 -22.80
C LEU A 377 18.71 -17.95 -22.26
N PHE A 378 18.07 -17.17 -21.39
CA PHE A 378 16.74 -17.46 -20.86
C PHE A 378 15.92 -16.19 -20.76
N ASP A 379 14.67 -16.25 -21.23
CA ASP A 379 13.68 -15.14 -21.20
C ASP A 379 14.24 -13.81 -21.75
N GLY A 380 14.98 -13.91 -22.87
CA GLY A 380 15.58 -12.73 -23.51
C GLY A 380 16.80 -12.15 -22.81
N HIS A 381 17.27 -12.77 -21.73
CA HIS A 381 18.44 -12.33 -20.96
C HIS A 381 19.56 -13.36 -21.02
N TYR A 382 20.80 -12.88 -21.15
CA TYR A 382 21.97 -13.72 -20.97
C TYR A 382 22.34 -13.79 -19.48
N TYR A 383 22.53 -15.04 -19.02
CA TYR A 383 23.11 -15.36 -17.73
C TYR A 383 24.56 -15.77 -17.95
N LEU A 384 25.48 -15.11 -17.30
CA LEU A 384 26.92 -15.30 -17.43
C LEU A 384 27.51 -15.91 -16.14
N THR A 385 28.61 -16.61 -16.25
CA THR A 385 29.38 -17.12 -15.10
C THR A 385 30.30 -16.07 -14.50
#